data_a6c29bc25f22181806de1219610ced86
#
_entry.id   a6c29bc25f22181806de1219610ced86
#
_cell.length_a   1.000
_cell.length_b   1.000
_cell.length_c   1.000
_cell.angle_alpha   90.00
_cell.angle_beta   90.00
_cell.angle_gamma   90.00
#
_symmetry.space_group_name_H-M   'P 1'
#
loop_
_entity.id
_entity.type
_entity.pdbx_description
1 polymer ?
#
loop_
_entity_poly.entity_id
_entity_poly.type
_entity_poly.pdbx_seq_one_letter_code
_entity_poly.pdbx_strand_id
1 'polypeptide(L)'
;FRSQRSTTKKAKNAAREKLSIFREINNYLLQYVDFPKTNLPVFEGYNINRELSLEDIENIAMQVREFWQLGIGPIDNLIAILQRNGIMISVMNLNNKKIDAFSVWYDSVPYIYISTDKYSNARLRFDLAHELGHLILHNNIFNNEDLENKEIFKRIEQEADWFAAAFLLPKISFEKDIYSTSINHFIQLKKKWKVSIGSM
;
A
#
# COMPACT_ATOMS: atom_id res chain seq x y z
N PHE A 1 -1.58 4.33 8.56
CA PHE A 1 -0.53 5.08 9.27
C PHE A 1 -0.71 6.59 9.13
N ARG A 2 -0.64 7.18 7.94
CA ARG A 2 -0.75 8.64 7.71
C ARG A 2 -2.00 9.27 8.32
N SER A 3 -3.10 8.54 8.30
CA SER A 3 -4.38 8.94 8.86
C SER A 3 -4.41 8.96 10.41
N GLN A 4 -3.55 8.19 11.07
CA GLN A 4 -3.64 8.02 12.53
C GLN A 4 -3.25 9.27 13.32
N ARG A 5 -2.36 10.11 12.80
CA ARG A 5 -1.85 11.28 13.53
C ARG A 5 -2.73 12.52 13.41
N SER A 6 -3.42 12.69 12.29
CA SER A 6 -4.29 13.86 12.02
C SER A 6 -5.76 13.66 12.40
N THR A 7 -6.12 12.45 12.85
CA THR A 7 -7.51 12.06 13.14
C THR A 7 -7.87 12.17 14.60
N THR A 8 -9.11 12.61 14.88
CA THR A 8 -9.65 12.64 16.23
C THR A 8 -9.81 11.23 16.81
N LYS A 9 -9.74 11.09 18.14
CA LYS A 9 -9.97 9.82 18.85
C LYS A 9 -11.31 9.16 18.44
N LYS A 10 -12.35 9.96 18.21
CA LYS A 10 -13.67 9.50 17.74
C LYS A 10 -13.59 8.85 16.35
N ALA A 11 -12.85 9.45 15.44
CA ALA A 11 -12.70 8.92 14.08
C ALA A 11 -11.85 7.64 14.05
N LYS A 12 -10.82 7.55 14.90
CA LYS A 12 -10.04 6.31 15.07
C LYS A 12 -10.90 5.18 15.59
N ASN A 13 -11.74 5.44 16.59
CA ASN A 13 -12.64 4.43 17.14
C ASN A 13 -13.66 3.97 16.10
N ALA A 14 -14.28 4.89 15.35
CA ALA A 14 -15.21 4.54 14.27
C ALA A 14 -14.56 3.70 13.17
N ALA A 15 -13.30 3.99 12.81
CA ALA A 15 -12.55 3.15 11.89
C ALA A 15 -12.31 1.75 12.47
N ARG A 16 -11.90 1.65 13.75
CA ARG A 16 -11.70 0.36 14.44
C ARG A 16 -12.98 -0.48 14.50
N GLU A 17 -14.13 0.12 14.76
CA GLU A 17 -15.41 -0.58 14.77
C GLU A 17 -15.76 -1.15 13.39
N LYS A 18 -15.56 -0.37 12.31
CA LYS A 18 -15.75 -0.85 10.94
C LYS A 18 -14.79 -2.00 10.60
N LEU A 19 -13.56 -1.93 11.09
CA LEU A 19 -12.58 -3.01 10.98
C LEU A 19 -13.08 -4.29 11.63
N SER A 20 -13.59 -4.19 12.85
CA SER A 20 -14.12 -5.34 13.58
C SER A 20 -15.24 -6.01 12.79
N ILE A 21 -16.19 -5.22 12.31
CA ILE A 21 -17.32 -5.73 11.49
C ILE A 21 -16.81 -6.43 10.22
N PHE A 22 -15.87 -5.82 9.50
CA PHE A 22 -15.33 -6.44 8.29
C PHE A 22 -14.61 -7.76 8.59
N ARG A 23 -13.86 -7.81 9.68
CA ARG A 23 -13.21 -9.04 10.13
C ARG A 23 -14.23 -10.12 10.51
N GLU A 24 -15.30 -9.77 11.22
CA GLU A 24 -16.38 -10.71 11.56
C GLU A 24 -17.04 -11.27 10.30
N ILE A 25 -17.29 -10.42 9.30
CA ILE A 25 -17.83 -10.87 8.01
C ILE A 25 -16.86 -11.84 7.33
N ASN A 26 -15.54 -11.53 7.30
CA ASN A 26 -14.56 -12.43 6.71
C ASN A 26 -14.47 -13.76 7.47
N ASN A 27 -14.47 -13.74 8.80
CA ASN A 27 -14.45 -14.95 9.62
C ASN A 27 -15.72 -15.80 9.40
N TYR A 28 -16.86 -15.16 9.19
CA TYR A 28 -18.08 -15.87 8.82
C TYR A 28 -17.98 -16.50 7.43
N LEU A 29 -17.45 -15.77 6.44
CA LEU A 29 -17.29 -16.26 5.08
C LEU A 29 -16.28 -17.40 4.98
N LEU A 30 -15.24 -17.43 5.82
CA LEU A 30 -14.25 -18.53 5.90
C LEU A 30 -14.87 -19.89 6.23
N GLN A 31 -16.10 -19.93 6.74
CA GLN A 31 -16.83 -21.18 6.97
C GLN A 31 -17.39 -21.79 5.68
N TYR A 32 -17.47 -21.01 4.60
CA TYR A 32 -18.11 -21.38 3.34
C TYR A 32 -17.18 -21.32 2.14
N VAL A 33 -16.10 -20.53 2.22
CA VAL A 33 -15.17 -20.30 1.12
C VAL A 33 -13.72 -20.29 1.61
N ASP A 34 -12.81 -20.81 0.79
CA ASP A 34 -11.39 -20.74 1.03
C ASP A 34 -10.83 -19.43 0.46
N PHE A 35 -10.31 -18.57 1.31
CA PHE A 35 -9.56 -17.40 0.87
C PHE A 35 -8.10 -17.78 0.53
N PRO A 36 -7.47 -17.09 -0.42
CA PRO A 36 -6.06 -17.27 -0.70
C PRO A 36 -5.23 -17.08 0.58
N LYS A 37 -4.28 -17.97 0.80
CA LYS A 37 -3.32 -17.83 1.92
C LYS A 37 -2.42 -16.63 1.69
N THR A 38 -2.01 -15.98 2.79
CA THR A 38 -1.04 -14.89 2.76
C THR A 38 0.24 -15.35 2.05
N ASN A 39 0.60 -14.66 0.97
CA ASN A 39 1.77 -14.92 0.13
C ASN A 39 2.56 -13.62 -0.05
N LEU A 40 3.11 -13.12 1.06
CA LEU A 40 3.98 -11.95 1.09
C LEU A 40 5.42 -12.41 1.32
N PRO A 41 6.40 -11.88 0.56
CA PRO A 41 7.80 -12.18 0.83
C PRO A 41 8.20 -11.58 2.18
N VAL A 42 9.03 -12.34 2.91
CA VAL A 42 9.61 -11.90 4.18
C VAL A 42 11.03 -11.42 3.91
N PHE A 43 11.32 -10.21 4.32
CA PHE A 43 12.66 -9.63 4.23
C PHE A 43 13.30 -9.62 5.62
N GLU A 44 14.33 -10.44 5.80
CA GLU A 44 15.06 -10.51 7.06
C GLU A 44 15.95 -9.27 7.27
N GLY A 45 16.12 -8.87 8.53
CA GLY A 45 17.04 -7.79 8.90
C GLY A 45 16.48 -6.38 8.79
N TYR A 46 15.21 -6.21 8.41
CA TYR A 46 14.55 -4.91 8.48
C TYR A 46 13.94 -4.68 9.85
N ASN A 47 14.32 -3.60 10.51
CA ASN A 47 13.73 -3.16 11.75
C ASN A 47 13.54 -1.62 11.73
N ILE A 48 12.73 -1.11 12.64
CA ILE A 48 12.37 0.31 12.70
C ILE A 48 13.58 1.25 12.88
N ASN A 49 14.68 0.77 13.43
CA ASN A 49 15.88 1.57 13.69
C ASN A 49 16.79 1.68 12.46
N ARG A 50 16.54 0.89 11.40
CA ARG A 50 17.27 0.95 10.15
C ARG A 50 16.55 1.86 9.16
N GLU A 51 17.18 2.94 8.78
CA GLU A 51 16.76 3.75 7.64
C GLU A 51 17.09 3.01 6.34
N LEU A 52 16.07 2.88 5.47
CA LEU A 52 16.23 2.28 4.16
C LEU A 52 16.59 3.36 3.15
N SER A 53 17.61 3.10 2.35
CA SER A 53 17.91 3.96 1.19
C SER A 53 16.83 3.79 0.12
N LEU A 54 16.74 4.77 -0.79
CA LEU A 54 15.87 4.65 -1.97
C LEU A 54 16.21 3.40 -2.79
N GLU A 55 17.48 3.08 -2.94
CA GLU A 55 17.96 1.90 -3.67
C GLU A 55 17.54 0.60 -2.98
N ASP A 56 17.62 0.51 -1.64
CA ASP A 56 17.13 -0.65 -0.89
C ASP A 56 15.63 -0.87 -1.17
N ILE A 57 14.85 0.21 -1.16
CA ILE A 57 13.39 0.15 -1.37
C ILE A 57 13.03 -0.21 -2.82
N GLU A 58 13.74 0.35 -3.81
CA GLU A 58 13.60 -0.03 -5.22
C GLU A 58 13.88 -1.53 -5.41
N ASN A 59 14.95 -2.04 -4.79
CA ASN A 59 15.30 -3.46 -4.84
C ASN A 59 14.23 -4.34 -4.18
N ILE A 60 13.70 -3.95 -3.01
CA ILE A 60 12.62 -4.67 -2.35
C ILE A 60 11.37 -4.69 -3.23
N ALA A 61 10.98 -3.55 -3.79
CA ALA A 61 9.82 -3.48 -4.67
C ALA A 61 9.96 -4.39 -5.90
N MET A 62 11.17 -4.47 -6.48
CA MET A 62 11.47 -5.39 -7.58
C MET A 62 11.41 -6.86 -7.15
N GLN A 63 11.95 -7.21 -5.98
CA GLN A 63 11.86 -8.56 -5.45
C GLN A 63 10.42 -8.99 -5.18
N VAL A 64 9.55 -8.09 -4.71
CA VAL A 64 8.11 -8.36 -4.57
C VAL A 64 7.48 -8.63 -5.93
N ARG A 65 7.81 -7.83 -6.95
CA ARG A 65 7.30 -8.04 -8.31
C ARG A 65 7.76 -9.38 -8.89
N GLU A 66 9.01 -9.74 -8.67
CA GLU A 66 9.58 -11.01 -9.11
C GLU A 66 8.91 -12.19 -8.38
N PHE A 67 8.79 -12.12 -7.06
CA PHE A 67 8.13 -13.14 -6.24
C PHE A 67 6.68 -13.39 -6.69
N TRP A 68 5.96 -12.34 -7.08
CA TRP A 68 4.60 -12.44 -7.61
C TRP A 68 4.53 -12.61 -9.13
N GLN A 69 5.67 -12.74 -9.82
CA GLN A 69 5.80 -12.94 -11.27
C GLN A 69 5.08 -11.85 -12.09
N LEU A 70 5.14 -10.60 -11.64
CA LEU A 70 4.46 -9.47 -12.28
C LEU A 70 5.23 -8.89 -13.48
N GLY A 71 6.51 -9.28 -13.65
CA GLY A 71 7.39 -8.66 -14.62
C GLY A 71 7.66 -7.17 -14.34
N ILE A 72 8.19 -6.46 -15.33
CA ILE A 72 8.58 -5.05 -15.21
C ILE A 72 7.62 -4.06 -15.87
N GLY A 73 6.54 -4.56 -16.46
CA GLY A 73 5.51 -3.75 -17.15
C GLY A 73 4.46 -3.14 -16.20
N PRO A 74 3.53 -2.36 -16.76
CA PRO A 74 2.40 -1.85 -16.00
C PRO A 74 1.56 -2.98 -15.38
N ILE A 75 1.11 -2.77 -14.16
CA ILE A 75 0.18 -3.68 -13.48
C ILE A 75 -1.25 -3.34 -13.92
N ASP A 76 -1.99 -4.31 -14.42
CA ASP A 76 -3.36 -4.06 -14.89
C ASP A 76 -4.37 -3.95 -13.74
N ASN A 77 -4.48 -4.97 -12.93
CA ASN A 77 -5.43 -5.03 -11.83
C ASN A 77 -4.71 -5.29 -10.50
N LEU A 78 -4.32 -4.20 -9.81
CA LEU A 78 -3.61 -4.28 -8.55
C LEU A 78 -4.46 -4.94 -7.45
N ILE A 79 -5.75 -4.62 -7.38
CA ILE A 79 -6.65 -5.22 -6.39
C ILE A 79 -6.66 -6.75 -6.52
N ALA A 80 -6.85 -7.26 -7.73
CA ALA A 80 -6.88 -8.71 -7.94
C ALA A 80 -5.54 -9.38 -7.59
N ILE A 81 -4.41 -8.72 -7.85
CA ILE A 81 -3.09 -9.22 -7.47
C ILE A 81 -2.96 -9.30 -5.94
N LEU A 82 -3.31 -8.24 -5.23
CA LEU A 82 -3.23 -8.19 -3.77
C LEU A 82 -4.14 -9.26 -3.14
N GLN A 83 -5.38 -9.38 -3.61
CA GLN A 83 -6.32 -10.39 -3.11
C GLN A 83 -5.86 -11.83 -3.40
N ARG A 84 -5.30 -12.08 -4.59
CA ARG A 84 -4.75 -13.40 -4.95
C ARG A 84 -3.58 -13.80 -4.04
N ASN A 85 -2.84 -12.83 -3.52
CA ASN A 85 -1.76 -13.02 -2.58
C ASN A 85 -2.19 -12.94 -1.11
N GLY A 86 -3.49 -13.12 -0.84
CA GLY A 86 -4.03 -13.27 0.50
C GLY A 86 -4.16 -11.96 1.28
N ILE A 87 -4.16 -10.80 0.62
CA ILE A 87 -4.42 -9.52 1.25
C ILE A 87 -5.92 -9.24 1.22
N MET A 88 -6.53 -9.07 2.38
CA MET A 88 -7.95 -8.72 2.50
C MET A 88 -8.14 -7.23 2.24
N ILE A 89 -8.90 -6.89 1.19
CA ILE A 89 -9.15 -5.50 0.82
C ILE A 89 -10.59 -5.13 1.10
N SER A 90 -10.79 -4.08 1.89
CA SER A 90 -12.09 -3.47 2.11
C SER A 90 -12.14 -2.06 1.54
N VAL A 91 -13.13 -1.81 0.70
CA VAL A 91 -13.39 -0.49 0.13
C VAL A 91 -14.69 0.02 0.76
N MET A 92 -14.59 1.04 1.59
CA MET A 92 -15.75 1.54 2.32
C MET A 92 -15.69 3.05 2.52
N ASN A 93 -16.84 3.68 2.67
CA ASN A 93 -16.89 5.08 3.09
C ASN A 93 -16.57 5.17 4.58
N LEU A 94 -15.45 5.82 4.93
CA LEU A 94 -15.05 6.02 6.33
C LEU A 94 -15.69 7.26 6.96
N ASN A 95 -16.44 8.06 6.18
CA ASN A 95 -17.03 9.33 6.62
C ASN A 95 -16.01 10.27 7.25
N ASN A 96 -14.75 10.16 6.82
CA ASN A 96 -13.63 10.95 7.34
C ASN A 96 -12.66 11.32 6.22
N LYS A 97 -12.74 12.58 5.79
CA LYS A 97 -11.89 13.13 4.73
C LYS A 97 -10.37 13.10 5.02
N LYS A 98 -9.96 12.72 6.23
CA LYS A 98 -8.55 12.65 6.64
C LYS A 98 -7.98 11.23 6.59
N ILE A 99 -8.82 10.20 6.44
CA ILE A 99 -8.38 8.82 6.33
C ILE A 99 -8.62 8.39 4.88
N ASP A 100 -7.56 8.28 4.12
CA ASP A 100 -7.62 7.85 2.73
C ASP A 100 -7.48 6.32 2.63
N ALA A 101 -6.48 5.75 3.28
CA ALA A 101 -6.25 4.31 3.38
C ALA A 101 -5.51 3.97 4.68
N PHE A 102 -5.49 2.71 5.06
CA PHE A 102 -4.58 2.16 6.08
C PHE A 102 -4.54 0.65 6.01
N SER A 103 -3.41 0.08 6.47
CA SER A 103 -3.19 -1.35 6.54
C SER A 103 -2.95 -1.82 7.96
N VAL A 104 -3.24 -3.10 8.21
CA VAL A 104 -3.03 -3.74 9.51
C VAL A 104 -2.88 -5.25 9.34
N TRP A 105 -2.05 -5.86 10.17
CA TRP A 105 -1.99 -7.31 10.35
C TRP A 105 -2.94 -7.77 11.44
N TYR A 106 -3.69 -8.82 11.17
CA TYR A 106 -4.60 -9.47 12.12
C TYR A 106 -4.45 -10.97 12.02
N ASP A 107 -4.01 -11.62 13.10
CA ASP A 107 -3.82 -13.08 13.14
C ASP A 107 -3.07 -13.63 11.91
N SER A 108 -1.95 -12.96 11.54
CA SER A 108 -1.13 -13.27 10.36
C SER A 108 -1.81 -13.05 9.01
N VAL A 109 -2.97 -12.42 8.97
CA VAL A 109 -3.65 -12.01 7.74
C VAL A 109 -3.50 -10.51 7.55
N PRO A 110 -3.02 -10.04 6.38
CA PRO A 110 -2.90 -8.61 6.08
C PRO A 110 -4.23 -8.05 5.57
N TYR A 111 -4.61 -6.90 6.09
CA TYR A 111 -5.80 -6.16 5.67
C TYR A 111 -5.40 -4.78 5.15
N ILE A 112 -6.01 -4.36 4.05
CA ILE A 112 -5.95 -2.98 3.53
C ILE A 112 -7.37 -2.42 3.48
N TYR A 113 -7.54 -1.25 4.05
CA TYR A 113 -8.80 -0.50 4.06
C TYR A 113 -8.64 0.78 3.27
N ILE A 114 -9.60 1.05 2.39
CA ILE A 114 -9.59 2.21 1.52
C ILE A 114 -10.91 2.95 1.66
N SER A 115 -10.81 4.27 1.83
CA SER A 115 -11.96 5.16 1.86
C SER A 115 -12.39 5.53 0.45
N THR A 116 -13.70 5.53 0.18
CA THR A 116 -14.26 5.92 -1.13
C THR A 116 -14.50 7.43 -1.27
N ASP A 117 -14.16 8.22 -0.24
CA ASP A 117 -14.60 9.62 -0.15
C ASP A 117 -13.97 10.58 -1.18
N LYS A 118 -12.88 10.18 -1.91
CA LYS A 118 -12.09 11.12 -2.73
C LYS A 118 -11.43 10.54 -3.99
N TYR A 119 -11.87 9.45 -4.60
CA TYR A 119 -11.00 8.71 -5.51
C TYR A 119 -11.06 9.02 -7.00
N SER A 120 -9.86 9.24 -7.58
CA SER A 120 -9.53 8.80 -8.93
C SER A 120 -8.87 7.41 -8.89
N ASN A 121 -9.06 6.61 -9.94
CA ASN A 121 -8.44 5.27 -10.02
C ASN A 121 -6.90 5.29 -9.84
N ALA A 122 -6.23 6.34 -10.32
CA ALA A 122 -4.78 6.47 -10.18
C ALA A 122 -4.35 6.66 -8.71
N ARG A 123 -5.13 7.42 -7.93
CA ARG A 123 -4.88 7.63 -6.51
C ARG A 123 -5.11 6.34 -5.71
N LEU A 124 -6.24 5.66 -5.98
CA LEU A 124 -6.55 4.37 -5.35
C LEU A 124 -5.39 3.37 -5.52
N ARG A 125 -4.81 3.31 -6.72
CA ARG A 125 -3.68 2.41 -7.00
C ARG A 125 -2.43 2.78 -6.22
N PHE A 126 -2.13 4.07 -6.14
CA PHE A 126 -0.97 4.52 -5.37
C PHE A 126 -1.16 4.25 -3.88
N ASP A 127 -2.34 4.55 -3.33
CA ASP A 127 -2.66 4.30 -1.93
C ASP A 127 -2.62 2.79 -1.59
N LEU A 128 -3.10 1.92 -2.49
CA LEU A 128 -2.96 0.45 -2.35
C LEU A 128 -1.50 -0.01 -2.33
N ALA A 129 -0.67 0.52 -3.21
CA ALA A 129 0.75 0.18 -3.27
C ALA A 129 1.52 0.74 -2.05
N HIS A 130 1.13 1.92 -1.56
CA HIS A 130 1.65 2.53 -0.34
C HIS A 130 1.34 1.66 0.89
N GLU A 131 0.10 1.21 1.03
CA GLU A 131 -0.29 0.31 2.11
C GLU A 131 0.38 -1.06 2.01
N LEU A 132 0.62 -1.56 0.80
CA LEU A 132 1.45 -2.74 0.59
C LEU A 132 2.89 -2.50 1.08
N GLY A 133 3.45 -1.32 0.83
CA GLY A 133 4.76 -0.90 1.36
C GLY A 133 4.79 -1.00 2.88
N HIS A 134 3.77 -0.52 3.58
CA HIS A 134 3.68 -0.66 5.03
C HIS A 134 3.60 -2.11 5.48
N LEU A 135 2.84 -2.96 4.79
CA LEU A 135 2.73 -4.39 5.14
C LEU A 135 4.06 -5.14 4.97
N ILE A 136 4.91 -4.71 4.05
CA ILE A 136 6.18 -5.36 3.73
C ILE A 136 7.34 -4.80 4.55
N LEU A 137 7.50 -3.46 4.54
CA LEU A 137 8.65 -2.80 5.14
C LEU A 137 8.48 -2.59 6.65
N HIS A 138 7.25 -2.43 7.12
CA HIS A 138 6.96 -1.95 8.47
C HIS A 138 6.11 -2.93 9.28
N ASN A 139 6.11 -4.22 8.93
CA ASN A 139 5.31 -5.25 9.61
C ASN A 139 5.69 -5.46 11.07
N ASN A 140 6.93 -5.15 11.45
CA ASN A 140 7.48 -5.32 12.81
C ASN A 140 7.34 -4.05 13.68
N ILE A 141 6.65 -3.00 13.20
CA ILE A 141 6.41 -1.78 13.95
C ILE A 141 5.18 -1.97 14.83
N PHE A 142 5.37 -2.61 15.99
CA PHE A 142 4.27 -2.94 16.90
C PHE A 142 4.10 -1.96 18.06
N ASN A 143 5.06 -1.05 18.31
CA ASN A 143 5.01 -0.14 19.44
C ASN A 143 4.41 1.21 19.07
N ASN A 144 3.36 1.63 19.79
CA ASN A 144 2.74 2.94 19.60
C ASN A 144 3.73 4.09 19.87
N GLU A 145 4.74 3.88 20.70
CA GLU A 145 5.77 4.88 21.05
C GLU A 145 6.60 5.28 19.81
N ASP A 146 6.95 4.33 18.97
CA ASP A 146 7.70 4.62 17.74
C ASP A 146 6.89 5.48 16.76
N LEU A 147 5.59 5.27 16.71
CA LEU A 147 4.67 6.03 15.84
C LEU A 147 4.37 7.44 16.41
N GLU A 148 4.63 7.68 17.68
CA GLU A 148 4.52 9.01 18.30
C GLU A 148 5.72 9.90 17.96
N ASN A 149 6.86 9.31 17.62
CA ASN A 149 8.04 10.04 17.14
C ASN A 149 7.78 10.59 15.72
N LYS A 150 7.86 11.94 15.59
CA LYS A 150 7.56 12.63 14.33
C LYS A 150 8.53 12.28 13.19
N GLU A 151 9.79 12.09 13.52
CA GLU A 151 10.84 11.80 12.53
C GLU A 151 10.71 10.38 12.01
N ILE A 152 10.54 9.42 12.91
CA ILE A 152 10.28 8.02 12.54
C ILE A 152 9.03 7.93 11.68
N PHE A 153 7.94 8.56 12.11
CA PHE A 153 6.69 8.56 11.35
C PHE A 153 6.88 9.14 9.94
N LYS A 154 7.56 10.28 9.80
CA LYS A 154 7.81 10.90 8.49
C LYS A 154 8.65 9.97 7.59
N ARG A 155 9.65 9.30 8.17
CA ARG A 155 10.50 8.37 7.44
C ARG A 155 9.71 7.18 6.91
N ILE A 156 8.96 6.48 7.75
CA ILE A 156 8.16 5.30 7.32
C ILE A 156 7.13 5.66 6.25
N GLU A 157 6.50 6.83 6.33
CA GLU A 157 5.60 7.31 5.27
C GLU A 157 6.34 7.55 3.97
N GLN A 158 7.54 8.12 4.02
CA GLN A 158 8.38 8.34 2.86
C GLN A 158 8.88 7.03 2.24
N GLU A 159 9.28 6.07 3.06
CA GLU A 159 9.67 4.73 2.63
C GLU A 159 8.52 4.01 1.91
N ALA A 160 7.29 4.12 2.44
CA ALA A 160 6.09 3.58 1.80
C ALA A 160 5.74 4.29 0.49
N ASP A 161 5.91 5.62 0.40
CA ASP A 161 5.73 6.40 -0.83
C ASP A 161 6.76 5.97 -1.90
N TRP A 162 8.03 5.79 -1.53
CA TRP A 162 9.09 5.30 -2.43
C TRP A 162 8.81 3.88 -2.91
N PHE A 163 8.39 3.00 -1.99
CA PHE A 163 7.99 1.64 -2.36
C PHE A 163 6.84 1.66 -3.36
N ALA A 164 5.79 2.44 -3.11
CA ALA A 164 4.65 2.54 -4.01
C ALA A 164 5.06 3.02 -5.42
N ALA A 165 5.92 4.03 -5.49
CA ALA A 165 6.45 4.53 -6.75
C ALA A 165 7.26 3.46 -7.49
N ALA A 166 8.23 2.82 -6.83
CA ALA A 166 9.08 1.79 -7.42
C ALA A 166 8.29 0.53 -7.81
N PHE A 167 7.31 0.13 -7.01
CA PHE A 167 6.46 -1.01 -7.28
C PHE A 167 5.53 -0.78 -8.48
N LEU A 168 4.98 0.43 -8.63
CA LEU A 168 4.09 0.75 -9.76
C LEU A 168 4.84 1.16 -11.02
N LEU A 169 6.03 1.76 -10.88
CA LEU A 169 6.85 2.33 -11.94
C LEU A 169 8.30 1.80 -11.84
N PRO A 170 8.54 0.50 -12.16
CA PRO A 170 9.90 -0.05 -12.12
C PRO A 170 10.85 0.77 -12.99
N LYS A 171 11.92 1.29 -12.38
CA LYS A 171 12.89 2.19 -13.02
C LYS A 171 13.38 1.65 -14.36
N ILE A 172 13.81 0.39 -14.40
CA ILE A 172 14.37 -0.29 -15.58
C ILE A 172 13.45 -0.25 -16.82
N SER A 173 12.14 -0.17 -16.63
CA SER A 173 11.15 -0.15 -17.73
C SER A 173 10.55 1.24 -17.91
N PHE A 174 10.29 1.95 -16.82
CA PHE A 174 9.66 3.26 -16.88
C PHE A 174 10.58 4.31 -17.54
N GLU A 175 11.89 4.31 -17.22
CA GLU A 175 12.87 5.22 -17.86
C GLU A 175 12.89 5.09 -19.38
N LYS A 176 12.73 3.88 -19.91
CA LYS A 176 12.68 3.63 -21.37
C LYS A 176 11.45 4.23 -22.05
N ASP A 177 10.39 4.44 -21.29
CA ASP A 177 9.17 5.05 -21.79
C ASP A 177 9.26 6.60 -21.81
N ILE A 178 10.22 7.19 -21.09
CA ILE A 178 10.38 8.66 -21.01
C ILE A 178 11.27 9.14 -22.14
N TYR A 179 10.67 9.57 -23.25
CA TYR A 179 11.40 10.16 -24.39
C TYR A 179 11.08 11.66 -24.61
N SER A 180 10.19 12.24 -23.80
CA SER A 180 9.84 13.65 -23.87
C SER A 180 9.38 14.16 -22.49
N THR A 181 9.71 15.41 -22.20
CA THR A 181 9.24 16.13 -21.00
C THR A 181 7.93 16.89 -21.21
N SER A 182 7.26 16.71 -22.37
CA SER A 182 6.01 17.38 -22.65
C SER A 182 4.84 16.83 -21.81
N ILE A 183 3.93 17.69 -21.40
CA ILE A 183 2.73 17.27 -20.63
C ILE A 183 1.88 16.24 -21.38
N ASN A 184 1.81 16.36 -22.71
CA ASN A 184 1.08 15.41 -23.54
C ASN A 184 1.69 14.00 -23.47
N HIS A 185 3.03 13.90 -23.40
CA HIS A 185 3.69 12.63 -23.22
C HIS A 185 3.39 12.03 -21.83
N PHE A 186 3.45 12.82 -20.77
CA PHE A 186 3.06 12.35 -19.42
C PHE A 186 1.58 11.95 -19.31
N ILE A 187 0.68 12.57 -20.08
CA ILE A 187 -0.71 12.12 -20.19
C ILE A 187 -0.80 10.71 -20.82
N GLN A 188 0.05 10.40 -21.80
CA GLN A 188 0.13 9.04 -22.37
C GLN A 188 0.72 8.04 -21.39
N LEU A 189 1.80 8.39 -20.71
CA LEU A 189 2.38 7.57 -19.64
C LEU A 189 1.38 7.27 -18.54
N LYS A 190 0.61 8.27 -18.10
CA LYS A 190 -0.49 8.08 -17.15
C LYS A 190 -1.50 7.03 -17.60
N LYS A 191 -1.86 7.00 -18.88
CA LYS A 191 -2.78 5.99 -19.42
C LYS A 191 -2.15 4.60 -19.42
N LYS A 192 -0.88 4.49 -19.81
CA LYS A 192 -0.13 3.24 -19.87
C LYS A 192 0.12 2.66 -18.48
N TRP A 193 0.68 3.45 -17.58
CA TRP A 193 1.10 3.03 -16.24
C TRP A 193 0.00 3.10 -15.17
N LYS A 194 -1.11 3.76 -15.50
CA LYS A 194 -2.30 3.89 -14.63
C LYS A 194 -2.00 4.54 -13.27
N VAL A 195 -1.06 5.48 -13.25
CA VAL A 195 -0.66 6.28 -12.07
C VAL A 195 -0.87 7.77 -12.34
N SER A 196 -0.79 8.61 -11.32
CA SER A 196 -0.89 10.06 -11.50
C SER A 196 0.40 10.63 -12.09
N ILE A 197 0.30 11.78 -12.80
CA ILE A 197 1.50 12.48 -13.29
C ILE A 197 2.38 12.92 -12.12
N GLY A 198 1.79 13.29 -10.98
CA GLY A 198 2.55 13.68 -9.79
C GLY A 198 3.27 12.53 -9.07
N SER A 199 3.00 11.27 -9.45
CA SER A 199 3.70 10.09 -8.94
C SER A 199 4.84 9.64 -9.86
N MET A 200 4.99 10.25 -11.04
CA MET A 200 6.05 10.03 -12.03
C MET A 200 7.23 10.97 -11.80
#